data_b632b73a8923fa0ae72bd4424060c2ad
#
_entry.id   b632b73a8923fa0ae72bd4424060c2ad
#
_cell.length_a   1.000
_cell.length_b   1.000
_cell.length_c   1.000
_cell.angle_alpha   90.00
_cell.angle_beta   90.00
_cell.angle_gamma   90.00
#
_symmetry.space_group_name_H-M   'P 1'
#
loop_
_entity.id
_entity.type
_entity.pdbx_description
1 polymer ?
#
loop_
_entity_poly.entity_id
_entity_poly.type
_entity_poly.pdbx_seq_one_letter_code
_entity_poly.pdbx_strand_id
1 'polypeptide(L)'
;GEFRRRLVSTLRAHPGVAVCAVAADYETGGPVEVLDDGLTDPYPMRPTGQPERPEGAAFPEAVYEACRTQDQADAVHALEALRGDSEAADGSGPAIVVEADRGRGKSSAAGLAAGALALEGKDVLVTAPESRSTDELFARARERLEAADALARDDTRNLRSDSEGRVRFARPPKAAAFPSDPDTVLVDEAAALPVSLLESFLTGPPAAFCTTVHGYEGAGRSFDVRFRESLETSDRHVVDVHLDEPIRYAAGDPVECWAFRALLLDARPPVDQLVEDATPDSVSYEELTPERLLADEHLLRETFGLLVLAHYRTEPDDLARLLDAPNLTCRALTHEGRVVSVALLAREGGLSEETRERVYRGERLRGNMLPDVFTSQLRDPEGGVPVGYRVMRIATHHAVRSGGLGSKLLADVEAEFSGEGGAGADLRGERVDYLGVGYGATPDLLD
;
A
#
# COMPACT_ATOMS: atom_id res chain seq x y z
N GLY A 1 13.17 20.00 9.58
CA GLY A 1 13.00 19.48 8.23
C GLY A 1 11.66 19.88 7.63
N GLU A 2 11.55 19.77 6.34
CA GLU A 2 10.38 20.19 5.55
C GLU A 2 9.18 19.27 5.80
N PHE A 3 9.40 17.99 6.06
CA PHE A 3 8.34 17.07 6.47
C PHE A 3 7.66 17.50 7.77
N ARG A 4 8.46 17.91 8.79
CA ARG A 4 7.89 18.42 10.03
C ARG A 4 7.10 19.72 9.81
N ARG A 5 7.60 20.61 8.93
CA ARG A 5 6.86 21.82 8.54
C ARG A 5 5.51 21.47 7.94
N ARG A 6 5.48 20.48 7.03
CA ARG A 6 4.24 19.98 6.43
C ARG A 6 3.27 19.48 7.49
N LEU A 7 3.72 18.61 8.41
CA LEU A 7 2.87 18.09 9.48
C LEU A 7 2.24 19.22 10.30
N VAL A 8 3.04 20.22 10.70
CA VAL A 8 2.55 21.35 11.50
C VAL A 8 1.61 22.25 10.69
N SER A 9 1.93 22.56 9.43
CA SER A 9 1.10 23.43 8.60
C SER A 9 -0.24 22.77 8.25
N THR A 10 -0.24 21.50 7.91
CA THR A 10 -1.48 20.75 7.64
C THR A 10 -2.33 20.60 8.89
N LEU A 11 -1.71 20.43 10.06
CA LEU A 11 -2.42 20.37 11.35
C LEU A 11 -3.10 21.70 11.67
N ARG A 12 -2.37 22.83 11.54
CA ARG A 12 -2.92 24.18 11.79
C ARG A 12 -4.04 24.57 10.83
N ALA A 13 -3.97 24.08 9.59
CA ALA A 13 -4.98 24.36 8.57
C ALA A 13 -6.14 23.34 8.58
N HIS A 14 -6.14 22.37 9.51
CA HIS A 14 -7.16 21.32 9.54
C HIS A 14 -8.30 21.72 10.49
N PRO A 15 -9.57 21.78 9.99
CA PRO A 15 -10.71 22.01 10.87
C PRO A 15 -10.88 20.84 11.86
N GLY A 16 -11.33 21.09 13.05
CA GLY A 16 -11.51 20.07 14.08
C GLY A 16 -10.26 19.73 14.90
N VAL A 17 -9.18 20.51 14.75
CA VAL A 17 -7.94 20.35 15.53
C VAL A 17 -7.66 21.62 16.30
N ALA A 18 -7.69 21.55 17.64
CA ALA A 18 -7.26 22.64 18.49
C ALA A 18 -5.73 22.72 18.55
N VAL A 19 -5.18 23.90 18.37
CA VAL A 19 -3.74 24.17 18.50
C VAL A 19 -3.49 24.99 19.75
N CYS A 20 -2.73 24.40 20.69
CA CYS A 20 -2.43 25.05 21.97
C CYS A 20 -0.92 25.28 22.08
N ALA A 21 -0.56 26.49 22.56
CA ALA A 21 0.80 26.78 23.01
C ALA A 21 0.95 26.33 24.46
N VAL A 22 1.91 25.45 24.72
CA VAL A 22 2.25 25.00 26.08
C VAL A 22 3.55 25.67 26.47
N ALA A 23 3.56 26.40 27.59
CA ALA A 23 4.78 26.99 28.13
C ALA A 23 5.83 25.90 28.41
N ALA A 24 7.10 26.21 28.21
CA ALA A 24 8.21 25.27 28.36
C ALA A 24 8.40 24.75 29.81
N ASP A 25 7.74 25.33 30.76
CA ASP A 25 7.80 24.98 32.19
C ASP A 25 6.60 24.11 32.59
N TYR A 26 6.75 22.80 32.42
CA TYR A 26 5.75 21.79 32.77
C TYR A 26 5.47 21.69 34.28
N GLU A 27 6.38 22.16 35.14
CA GLU A 27 6.27 22.01 36.59
C GLU A 27 5.38 23.07 37.24
N THR A 28 5.20 24.22 36.62
CA THR A 28 4.44 25.36 37.23
C THR A 28 3.01 25.52 36.74
N GLY A 29 2.55 24.67 35.80
CA GLY A 29 1.17 24.71 35.30
C GLY A 29 0.82 26.05 34.65
N GLY A 30 1.72 26.56 33.81
CA GLY A 30 1.49 27.84 33.09
C GLY A 30 0.25 27.79 32.19
N PRO A 31 -0.32 28.93 31.84
CA PRO A 31 -1.54 29.02 31.06
C PRO A 31 -1.31 28.39 29.68
N VAL A 32 -2.21 27.50 29.27
CA VAL A 32 -2.28 26.95 27.92
C VAL A 32 -3.00 28.03 27.06
N GLU A 33 -2.28 28.57 26.10
CA GLU A 33 -2.88 29.47 25.11
C GLU A 33 -3.50 28.65 23.99
N VAL A 34 -4.81 28.74 23.79
CA VAL A 34 -5.52 28.14 22.67
C VAL A 34 -5.35 29.05 21.46
N LEU A 35 -4.62 28.59 20.45
CA LEU A 35 -4.37 29.30 19.19
C LEU A 35 -5.50 29.09 18.18
N ASP A 36 -6.13 27.92 18.23
CA ASP A 36 -7.28 27.54 17.42
C ASP A 36 -8.13 26.57 18.26
N ASP A 37 -9.45 26.80 18.31
CA ASP A 37 -10.36 25.97 19.10
C ASP A 37 -10.68 24.62 18.46
N GLY A 38 -10.37 24.46 17.17
CA GLY A 38 -10.50 23.20 16.45
C GLY A 38 -11.94 22.71 16.29
N LEU A 39 -12.95 23.57 16.45
CA LEU A 39 -14.34 23.15 16.35
C LEU A 39 -14.73 22.83 14.91
N THR A 40 -15.40 21.69 14.73
CA THR A 40 -16.06 21.30 13.48
C THR A 40 -17.57 21.41 13.62
N ASP A 41 -18.25 21.92 12.58
CA ASP A 41 -19.70 22.00 12.52
C ASP A 41 -20.15 21.49 11.13
N PRO A 42 -20.94 20.42 11.02
CA PRO A 42 -21.43 19.59 12.13
C PRO A 42 -20.34 18.72 12.77
N TYR A 43 -20.55 18.40 14.04
CA TYR A 43 -19.70 17.51 14.80
C TYR A 43 -19.77 16.08 14.22
N PRO A 44 -18.65 15.36 13.97
CA PRO A 44 -18.66 14.00 13.47
C PRO A 44 -19.40 13.06 14.44
N MET A 45 -20.43 12.42 13.98
CA MET A 45 -21.21 11.47 14.79
C MET A 45 -21.19 10.09 14.12
N ARG A 46 -21.14 9.05 14.95
CA ARG A 46 -21.34 7.70 14.46
C ARG A 46 -22.81 7.48 14.11
N PRO A 47 -23.10 6.74 13.04
CA PRO A 47 -24.45 6.26 12.80
C PRO A 47 -24.97 5.49 14.04
N THR A 48 -26.20 5.76 14.48
CA THR A 48 -26.80 5.16 15.67
C THR A 48 -27.67 3.93 15.35
N GLY A 49 -27.86 3.62 14.06
CA GLY A 49 -28.64 2.47 13.59
C GLY A 49 -27.84 1.16 13.67
N GLN A 50 -28.53 0.05 13.95
CA GLN A 50 -27.97 -1.27 13.65
C GLN A 50 -28.03 -1.49 12.14
N PRO A 51 -27.03 -2.19 11.54
CA PRO A 51 -27.08 -2.56 10.15
C PRO A 51 -28.33 -3.39 9.83
N GLU A 52 -28.95 -3.11 8.71
CA GLU A 52 -30.08 -3.90 8.23
C GLU A 52 -29.58 -5.14 7.51
N ARG A 53 -30.27 -6.26 7.72
CA ARG A 53 -29.99 -7.47 6.96
C ARG A 53 -30.33 -7.25 5.48
N PRO A 54 -29.39 -7.47 4.54
CA PRO A 54 -29.66 -7.29 3.13
C PRO A 54 -30.81 -8.18 2.63
N GLU A 55 -31.57 -7.70 1.65
CA GLU A 55 -32.66 -8.47 1.04
C GLU A 55 -32.07 -9.70 0.30
N GLY A 56 -32.67 -10.85 0.49
CA GLY A 56 -32.21 -12.11 -0.11
C GLY A 56 -31.03 -12.76 0.62
N ALA A 57 -30.58 -12.19 1.73
CA ALA A 57 -29.48 -12.75 2.52
C ALA A 57 -29.82 -14.18 3.01
N ALA A 58 -28.86 -15.09 2.80
CA ALA A 58 -29.02 -16.51 3.08
C ALA A 58 -28.42 -16.92 4.44
N PHE A 59 -27.38 -16.23 4.93
CA PHE A 59 -26.86 -16.47 6.29
C PHE A 59 -27.92 -16.12 7.37
N PRO A 60 -27.87 -16.77 8.52
CA PRO A 60 -28.74 -16.47 9.66
C PRO A 60 -28.64 -15.00 10.10
N GLU A 61 -29.76 -14.44 10.59
CA GLU A 61 -29.84 -13.04 11.06
C GLU A 61 -28.75 -12.68 12.06
N ALA A 62 -28.41 -13.58 12.97
CA ALA A 62 -27.36 -13.41 13.97
C ALA A 62 -25.95 -13.17 13.39
N VAL A 63 -25.71 -13.44 12.09
CA VAL A 63 -24.45 -13.07 11.42
C VAL A 63 -24.45 -11.58 11.11
N TYR A 64 -25.57 -11.05 10.66
CA TYR A 64 -25.76 -9.64 10.32
C TYR A 64 -25.88 -8.75 11.56
N GLU A 65 -26.50 -9.23 12.64
CA GLU A 65 -26.55 -8.56 13.95
C GLU A 65 -25.15 -8.36 14.55
N ALA A 66 -24.17 -9.18 14.17
CA ALA A 66 -22.79 -9.04 14.58
C ALA A 66 -21.99 -7.99 13.77
N CYS A 67 -22.56 -7.50 12.66
CA CYS A 67 -21.98 -6.41 11.86
C CYS A 67 -22.16 -5.07 12.61
N ARG A 68 -21.23 -4.14 12.37
CA ARG A 68 -21.21 -2.83 13.02
C ARG A 68 -21.57 -1.69 12.08
N THR A 69 -21.47 -1.91 10.79
CA THR A 69 -21.76 -0.93 9.74
C THR A 69 -22.57 -1.63 8.64
N GLN A 70 -23.30 -0.83 7.85
CA GLN A 70 -24.04 -1.38 6.71
C GLN A 70 -23.10 -1.99 5.68
N ASP A 71 -21.95 -1.33 5.42
CA ASP A 71 -20.91 -1.84 4.52
C ASP A 71 -20.43 -3.24 4.92
N GLN A 72 -20.31 -3.51 6.24
CA GLN A 72 -19.98 -4.86 6.71
C GLN A 72 -21.08 -5.88 6.41
N ALA A 73 -22.34 -5.50 6.61
CA ALA A 73 -23.48 -6.39 6.31
C ALA A 73 -23.53 -6.72 4.81
N ASP A 74 -23.32 -5.72 3.97
CA ASP A 74 -23.29 -5.88 2.51
C ASP A 74 -22.09 -6.75 2.08
N ALA A 75 -20.91 -6.57 2.71
CA ALA A 75 -19.74 -7.42 2.45
C ALA A 75 -19.99 -8.87 2.88
N VAL A 76 -20.59 -9.10 4.05
CA VAL A 76 -20.97 -10.45 4.50
C VAL A 76 -21.95 -11.09 3.53
N HIS A 77 -22.92 -10.32 3.03
CA HIS A 77 -23.88 -10.80 2.03
C HIS A 77 -23.19 -11.19 0.72
N ALA A 78 -22.29 -10.37 0.21
CA ALA A 78 -21.51 -10.72 -0.98
C ALA A 78 -20.66 -11.99 -0.77
N LEU A 79 -20.08 -12.17 0.44
CA LEU A 79 -19.31 -13.36 0.80
C LEU A 79 -20.16 -14.65 0.91
N GLU A 80 -21.50 -14.56 0.93
CA GLU A 80 -22.37 -15.73 0.84
C GLU A 80 -22.19 -16.52 -0.47
N ALA A 81 -21.77 -15.85 -1.55
CA ALA A 81 -21.48 -16.49 -2.82
C ALA A 81 -20.34 -17.54 -2.75
N LEU A 82 -19.51 -17.49 -1.69
CA LEU A 82 -18.49 -18.50 -1.41
C LEU A 82 -19.05 -19.89 -1.07
N ARG A 83 -20.35 -20.02 -0.86
CA ARG A 83 -21.03 -21.33 -0.71
C ARG A 83 -20.84 -22.23 -1.92
N GLY A 84 -20.61 -21.62 -3.09
CA GLY A 84 -20.43 -22.37 -4.33
C GLY A 84 -21.73 -22.91 -4.94
N ASP A 85 -22.89 -22.39 -4.49
CA ASP A 85 -24.21 -22.83 -4.98
C ASP A 85 -24.55 -22.28 -6.38
N SER A 86 -23.64 -21.52 -7.00
CA SER A 86 -23.78 -21.00 -8.37
C SER A 86 -23.48 -22.08 -9.39
N GLU A 87 -24.41 -22.37 -10.30
CA GLU A 87 -24.28 -23.29 -11.44
C GLU A 87 -23.29 -22.74 -12.50
N ALA A 88 -22.05 -22.48 -12.14
CA ALA A 88 -21.00 -22.29 -13.14
C ALA A 88 -20.71 -23.67 -13.77
N ALA A 89 -20.99 -23.80 -15.06
CA ALA A 89 -20.92 -25.07 -15.81
C ALA A 89 -19.50 -25.67 -15.88
N ASP A 90 -18.48 -24.94 -15.43
CA ASP A 90 -17.06 -25.30 -15.44
C ASP A 90 -16.45 -25.53 -14.04
N GLY A 91 -17.25 -25.39 -12.97
CA GLY A 91 -16.77 -25.55 -11.58
C GLY A 91 -15.96 -24.37 -11.07
N SER A 92 -15.77 -23.29 -11.82
CA SER A 92 -15.13 -22.06 -11.36
C SER A 92 -16.12 -21.23 -10.56
N GLY A 93 -15.98 -21.21 -9.24
CA GLY A 93 -16.82 -20.37 -8.36
C GLY A 93 -16.46 -18.88 -8.48
N PRO A 94 -17.24 -17.99 -7.83
CA PRO A 94 -17.02 -16.56 -7.88
C PRO A 94 -15.66 -16.14 -7.29
N ALA A 95 -15.17 -14.98 -7.72
CA ALA A 95 -14.08 -14.25 -7.09
C ALA A 95 -14.63 -12.97 -6.47
N ILE A 96 -14.49 -12.81 -5.17
CA ILE A 96 -15.01 -11.65 -4.44
C ILE A 96 -13.83 -10.78 -4.02
N VAL A 97 -13.85 -9.50 -4.37
CA VAL A 97 -12.83 -8.54 -3.95
C VAL A 97 -13.44 -7.62 -2.91
N VAL A 98 -12.91 -7.67 -1.69
CA VAL A 98 -13.35 -6.83 -0.58
C VAL A 98 -12.30 -5.78 -0.32
N GLU A 99 -12.57 -4.55 -0.73
CA GLU A 99 -11.68 -3.41 -0.59
C GLU A 99 -12.14 -2.51 0.56
N ALA A 100 -11.19 -2.07 1.35
CA ALA A 100 -11.47 -1.15 2.44
C ALA A 100 -10.22 -0.48 2.92
N ASP A 101 -10.34 0.72 3.46
CA ASP A 101 -9.28 1.32 4.27
C ASP A 101 -9.10 0.58 5.58
N ARG A 102 -7.99 0.86 6.25
CA ARG A 102 -7.71 0.27 7.55
C ARG A 102 -8.79 0.67 8.56
N GLY A 103 -9.30 -0.30 9.34
CA GLY A 103 -10.29 -0.04 10.40
C GLY A 103 -11.75 -0.02 9.94
N ARG A 104 -12.04 -0.43 8.69
CA ARG A 104 -13.41 -0.56 8.15
C ARG A 104 -14.05 -1.93 8.41
N GLY A 105 -13.29 -2.91 8.91
CA GLY A 105 -13.84 -4.19 9.32
C GLY A 105 -13.82 -5.31 8.30
N LYS A 106 -13.01 -5.20 7.26
CA LYS A 106 -12.76 -6.23 6.22
C LYS A 106 -12.53 -7.63 6.80
N SER A 107 -11.48 -7.78 7.65
CA SER A 107 -11.14 -9.08 8.27
C SER A 107 -12.23 -9.56 9.24
N SER A 108 -12.99 -8.64 9.85
CA SER A 108 -14.14 -8.98 10.69
C SER A 108 -15.30 -9.53 9.86
N ALA A 109 -15.65 -8.91 8.73
CA ALA A 109 -16.67 -9.41 7.82
C ALA A 109 -16.30 -10.79 7.25
N ALA A 110 -15.04 -10.96 6.81
CA ALA A 110 -14.51 -12.23 6.35
C ALA A 110 -14.59 -13.32 7.45
N GLY A 111 -14.30 -12.98 8.70
CA GLY A 111 -14.41 -13.89 9.84
C GLY A 111 -15.83 -14.31 10.16
N LEU A 112 -16.80 -13.39 10.11
CA LEU A 112 -18.23 -13.70 10.28
C LEU A 112 -18.72 -14.64 9.18
N ALA A 113 -18.36 -14.38 7.91
CA ALA A 113 -18.69 -15.25 6.79
C ALA A 113 -18.00 -16.63 6.91
N ALA A 114 -16.73 -16.69 7.29
CA ALA A 114 -15.99 -17.94 7.52
C ALA A 114 -16.65 -18.81 8.60
N GLY A 115 -17.04 -18.19 9.71
CA GLY A 115 -17.77 -18.89 10.78
C GLY A 115 -19.14 -19.40 10.33
N ALA A 116 -19.88 -18.61 9.56
CA ALA A 116 -21.17 -19.02 9.01
C ALA A 116 -21.04 -20.19 8.01
N LEU A 117 -20.06 -20.14 7.12
CA LEU A 117 -19.75 -21.22 6.17
C LEU A 117 -19.35 -22.50 6.91
N ALA A 118 -18.55 -22.40 7.98
CA ALA A 118 -18.17 -23.54 8.80
C ALA A 118 -19.37 -24.15 9.55
N LEU A 119 -20.37 -23.36 9.95
CA LEU A 119 -21.64 -23.87 10.49
C LEU A 119 -22.43 -24.68 9.46
N GLU A 120 -22.29 -24.36 8.18
CA GLU A 120 -22.88 -25.11 7.07
C GLU A 120 -22.06 -26.33 6.63
N GLY A 121 -20.98 -26.67 7.37
CA GLY A 121 -20.13 -27.83 7.08
C GLY A 121 -19.01 -27.57 6.08
N LYS A 122 -18.78 -26.32 5.65
CA LYS A 122 -17.75 -25.97 4.66
C LYS A 122 -16.34 -25.94 5.26
N ASP A 123 -15.35 -26.35 4.47
CA ASP A 123 -13.92 -26.19 4.76
C ASP A 123 -13.40 -24.86 4.20
N VAL A 124 -13.23 -23.89 5.07
CA VAL A 124 -12.75 -22.55 4.72
C VAL A 124 -11.23 -22.47 4.93
N LEU A 125 -10.49 -22.37 3.84
CA LEU A 125 -9.03 -22.15 3.86
C LEU A 125 -8.71 -20.67 3.91
N VAL A 126 -8.06 -20.24 5.00
CA VAL A 126 -7.62 -18.85 5.18
C VAL A 126 -6.13 -18.74 4.91
N THR A 127 -5.74 -17.71 4.19
CA THR A 127 -4.32 -17.37 3.97
C THR A 127 -4.08 -15.86 4.05
N ALA A 128 -2.86 -15.48 4.41
CA ALA A 128 -2.38 -14.10 4.48
C ALA A 128 -0.86 -14.09 4.46
N PRO A 129 -0.19 -12.96 4.16
CA PRO A 129 1.27 -12.85 4.21
C PRO A 129 1.86 -13.32 5.54
N GLU A 130 1.22 -12.94 6.64
CA GLU A 130 1.60 -13.38 7.99
C GLU A 130 0.37 -13.93 8.73
N SER A 131 0.55 -15.00 9.50
CA SER A 131 -0.56 -15.61 10.23
C SER A 131 -1.22 -14.67 11.26
N ARG A 132 -0.45 -13.75 11.84
CA ARG A 132 -0.98 -12.74 12.78
C ARG A 132 -1.95 -11.75 12.13
N SER A 133 -1.84 -11.50 10.83
CA SER A 133 -2.77 -10.62 10.11
C SER A 133 -4.20 -11.15 10.17
N THR A 134 -4.38 -12.48 10.33
CA THR A 134 -5.68 -13.14 10.41
C THR A 134 -6.28 -13.23 11.82
N ASP A 135 -5.68 -12.58 12.83
CA ASP A 135 -6.15 -12.67 14.24
C ASP A 135 -7.61 -12.25 14.40
N GLU A 136 -8.00 -11.13 13.80
CA GLU A 136 -9.39 -10.64 13.84
C GLU A 136 -10.36 -11.58 13.10
N LEU A 137 -9.97 -12.09 11.94
CA LEU A 137 -10.77 -13.04 11.17
C LEU A 137 -11.07 -14.30 12.00
N PHE A 138 -10.04 -14.90 12.60
CA PHE A 138 -10.22 -16.08 13.44
C PHE A 138 -10.98 -15.78 14.74
N ALA A 139 -10.84 -14.58 15.32
CA ALA A 139 -11.62 -14.18 16.49
C ALA A 139 -13.12 -14.12 16.17
N ARG A 140 -13.49 -13.50 15.05
CA ARG A 140 -14.89 -13.41 14.62
C ARG A 140 -15.48 -14.76 14.22
N ALA A 141 -14.73 -15.59 13.52
CA ALA A 141 -15.16 -16.94 13.18
C ALA A 141 -15.40 -17.78 14.47
N ARG A 142 -14.53 -17.67 15.47
CA ARG A 142 -14.69 -18.31 16.77
C ARG A 142 -15.95 -17.83 17.48
N GLU A 143 -16.10 -16.52 17.65
CA GLU A 143 -17.27 -15.92 18.28
C GLU A 143 -18.58 -16.39 17.62
N ARG A 144 -18.57 -16.53 16.28
CA ARG A 144 -19.75 -17.02 15.54
C ARG A 144 -20.05 -18.49 15.86
N LEU A 145 -19.03 -19.35 15.92
CA LEU A 145 -19.18 -20.76 16.26
C LEU A 145 -19.60 -20.95 17.73
N GLU A 146 -19.04 -20.18 18.65
CA GLU A 146 -19.42 -20.17 20.07
C GLU A 146 -20.86 -19.70 20.27
N ALA A 147 -21.26 -18.60 19.60
CA ALA A 147 -22.63 -18.08 19.71
C ALA A 147 -23.70 -19.06 19.16
N ALA A 148 -23.28 -19.98 18.31
CA ALA A 148 -24.14 -21.07 17.81
C ALA A 148 -24.06 -22.36 18.65
N ASP A 149 -23.26 -22.36 19.74
CA ASP A 149 -22.96 -23.56 20.55
C ASP A 149 -22.43 -24.74 19.70
N ALA A 150 -21.64 -24.44 18.67
CA ALA A 150 -21.20 -25.38 17.65
C ALA A 150 -19.66 -25.47 17.50
N LEU A 151 -18.89 -24.89 18.40
CA LEU A 151 -17.43 -24.96 18.39
C LEU A 151 -16.92 -26.29 18.97
N ALA A 152 -16.66 -27.27 18.11
CA ALA A 152 -16.18 -28.59 18.51
C ALA A 152 -14.70 -28.60 18.89
N ARG A 153 -13.88 -27.78 18.25
CA ARG A 153 -12.43 -27.70 18.50
C ARG A 153 -11.87 -26.33 18.17
N ASP A 154 -11.00 -25.81 19.02
CA ASP A 154 -10.25 -24.58 18.85
C ASP A 154 -8.74 -24.82 18.99
N ASP A 155 -8.03 -24.82 17.88
CA ASP A 155 -6.56 -24.89 17.80
C ASP A 155 -6.02 -23.57 17.21
N THR A 156 -6.31 -22.44 17.79
CA THR A 156 -5.85 -21.07 17.44
C THR A 156 -6.01 -20.67 15.96
N ARG A 157 -5.61 -21.53 15.01
CA ARG A 157 -5.67 -21.32 13.54
C ARG A 157 -6.36 -22.46 12.80
N ASN A 158 -7.14 -23.28 13.53
CA ASN A 158 -7.91 -24.37 12.99
C ASN A 158 -9.13 -24.59 13.89
N LEU A 159 -10.21 -23.89 13.59
CA LEU A 159 -11.50 -24.02 14.25
C LEU A 159 -12.29 -25.12 13.56
N ARG A 160 -12.98 -25.97 14.33
CA ARG A 160 -13.90 -26.96 13.80
C ARG A 160 -15.27 -26.78 14.40
N SER A 161 -16.27 -26.91 13.52
CA SER A 161 -17.68 -26.94 13.90
C SER A 161 -18.15 -28.36 14.14
N ASP A 162 -19.21 -28.52 14.94
CA ASP A 162 -19.95 -29.78 15.11
C ASP A 162 -20.57 -30.30 13.82
N SER A 163 -20.80 -29.41 12.82
CA SER A 163 -21.23 -29.74 11.46
C SER A 163 -20.13 -30.29 10.54
N GLU A 164 -18.95 -30.63 11.08
CA GLU A 164 -17.75 -31.06 10.37
C GLU A 164 -17.03 -29.93 9.57
N GLY A 165 -17.62 -28.76 9.45
CA GLY A 165 -17.00 -27.59 8.82
C GLY A 165 -15.81 -27.07 9.62
N ARG A 166 -14.93 -26.33 8.97
CA ARG A 166 -13.73 -25.81 9.60
C ARG A 166 -13.25 -24.47 8.99
N VAL A 167 -12.56 -23.69 9.81
CA VAL A 167 -11.81 -22.52 9.38
C VAL A 167 -10.35 -22.74 9.72
N ARG A 168 -9.47 -22.81 8.73
CA ARG A 168 -8.07 -23.17 8.96
C ARG A 168 -7.12 -22.30 8.16
N PHE A 169 -5.94 -22.01 8.74
CA PHE A 169 -4.88 -21.23 8.10
C PHE A 169 -3.86 -22.12 7.40
N ALA A 170 -3.41 -21.68 6.22
CA ALA A 170 -2.18 -22.15 5.60
C ALA A 170 -1.37 -20.96 5.05
N ARG A 171 -0.04 -21.08 5.08
CA ARG A 171 0.84 -20.10 4.46
C ARG A 171 0.60 -20.01 2.95
N PRO A 172 0.73 -18.82 2.31
CA PRO A 172 0.31 -18.61 0.93
C PRO A 172 0.82 -19.64 -0.09
N PRO A 173 2.11 -20.03 -0.13
CA PRO A 173 2.56 -21.05 -1.11
C PRO A 173 1.93 -22.44 -0.88
N LYS A 174 1.59 -22.76 0.38
CA LYS A 174 0.90 -24.01 0.70
C LYS A 174 -0.60 -23.92 0.41
N ALA A 175 -1.20 -22.76 0.66
CA ALA A 175 -2.62 -22.50 0.40
C ALA A 175 -2.93 -22.60 -1.10
N ALA A 176 -2.05 -22.07 -1.96
CA ALA A 176 -2.17 -22.14 -3.43
C ALA A 176 -2.18 -23.56 -4.01
N ALA A 177 -1.76 -24.56 -3.22
CA ALA A 177 -1.88 -25.97 -3.59
C ALA A 177 -3.19 -26.61 -3.12
N PHE A 178 -4.13 -25.84 -2.56
CA PHE A 178 -5.45 -26.27 -2.04
C PHE A 178 -5.40 -27.54 -1.18
N PRO A 179 -4.59 -27.57 -0.11
CA PRO A 179 -4.38 -28.77 0.66
C PRO A 179 -5.69 -29.25 1.28
N SER A 180 -5.95 -30.57 1.16
CA SER A 180 -7.18 -31.24 1.64
C SER A 180 -8.47 -30.74 0.97
N ASP A 181 -8.38 -30.20 -0.24
CA ASP A 181 -9.51 -29.84 -1.10
C ASP A 181 -10.54 -28.96 -0.40
N PRO A 182 -10.20 -27.68 -0.10
CA PRO A 182 -11.09 -26.80 0.62
C PRO A 182 -12.31 -26.41 -0.24
N ASP A 183 -13.44 -26.17 0.38
CA ASP A 183 -14.64 -25.65 -0.31
C ASP A 183 -14.49 -24.22 -0.78
N THR A 184 -13.71 -23.40 -0.05
CA THR A 184 -13.48 -21.98 -0.37
C THR A 184 -12.17 -21.45 0.20
N VAL A 185 -11.66 -20.35 -0.39
CA VAL A 185 -10.43 -19.67 0.04
C VAL A 185 -10.71 -18.23 0.41
N LEU A 186 -10.22 -17.80 1.57
CA LEU A 186 -10.17 -16.41 2.02
C LEU A 186 -8.72 -15.93 2.06
N VAL A 187 -8.39 -14.96 1.24
CA VAL A 187 -7.06 -14.32 1.17
C VAL A 187 -7.15 -12.97 1.87
N ASP A 188 -6.63 -12.88 3.10
CA ASP A 188 -6.57 -11.60 3.82
C ASP A 188 -5.26 -10.87 3.54
N GLU A 189 -5.30 -9.54 3.51
CA GLU A 189 -4.20 -8.66 3.06
C GLU A 189 -3.66 -9.08 1.67
N ALA A 190 -4.57 -9.37 0.73
CA ALA A 190 -4.26 -9.92 -0.58
C ALA A 190 -3.24 -9.09 -1.36
N ALA A 191 -3.33 -7.77 -1.27
CA ALA A 191 -2.42 -6.85 -1.95
C ALA A 191 -0.95 -7.00 -1.53
N ALA A 192 -0.65 -7.59 -0.39
CA ALA A 192 0.71 -7.84 0.06
C ALA A 192 1.31 -9.15 -0.50
N LEU A 193 0.54 -9.90 -1.29
CA LEU A 193 0.99 -11.13 -1.94
C LEU A 193 1.46 -10.89 -3.38
N PRO A 194 2.41 -11.66 -3.90
CA PRO A 194 2.80 -11.61 -5.30
C PRO A 194 1.61 -11.94 -6.22
N VAL A 195 1.48 -11.21 -7.33
CA VAL A 195 0.38 -11.38 -8.30
C VAL A 195 0.29 -12.81 -8.81
N SER A 196 1.42 -13.45 -9.15
CA SER A 196 1.45 -14.86 -9.61
C SER A 196 0.88 -15.84 -8.58
N LEU A 197 0.98 -15.52 -7.30
CA LEU A 197 0.38 -16.33 -6.25
C LEU A 197 -1.13 -16.09 -6.13
N LEU A 198 -1.57 -14.84 -6.29
CA LEU A 198 -3.00 -14.49 -6.34
C LEU A 198 -3.70 -15.16 -7.53
N GLU A 199 -3.06 -15.14 -8.70
CA GLU A 199 -3.52 -15.84 -9.91
C GLU A 199 -3.72 -17.35 -9.68
N SER A 200 -2.86 -17.97 -8.86
CA SER A 200 -3.01 -19.39 -8.52
C SER A 200 -4.33 -19.67 -7.78
N PHE A 201 -4.85 -18.72 -6.99
CA PHE A 201 -6.14 -18.90 -6.32
C PHE A 201 -7.34 -18.79 -7.27
N LEU A 202 -7.15 -18.20 -8.45
CA LEU A 202 -8.21 -18.15 -9.48
C LEU A 202 -8.42 -19.51 -10.18
N THR A 203 -7.52 -20.47 -10.01
CA THR A 203 -7.65 -21.82 -10.60
C THR A 203 -8.31 -22.84 -9.68
N GLY A 204 -8.68 -22.43 -8.46
CA GLY A 204 -9.21 -23.32 -7.40
C GLY A 204 -10.69 -23.08 -7.08
N PRO A 205 -11.11 -23.35 -5.84
CA PRO A 205 -12.50 -23.14 -5.40
C PRO A 205 -12.90 -21.66 -5.36
N PRO A 206 -14.16 -21.31 -5.05
CA PRO A 206 -14.58 -19.93 -4.80
C PRO A 206 -13.61 -19.20 -3.86
N ALA A 207 -13.25 -17.97 -4.20
CA ALA A 207 -12.24 -17.24 -3.43
C ALA A 207 -12.66 -15.80 -3.15
N ALA A 208 -12.30 -15.30 -1.95
CA ALA A 208 -12.41 -13.88 -1.63
C ALA A 208 -11.03 -13.30 -1.33
N PHE A 209 -10.80 -12.10 -1.83
CA PHE A 209 -9.57 -11.33 -1.71
C PHE A 209 -9.85 -10.06 -0.91
N CYS A 210 -9.47 -10.04 0.36
CA CYS A 210 -9.60 -8.87 1.22
C CYS A 210 -8.35 -8.02 1.10
N THR A 211 -8.50 -6.76 0.71
CA THR A 211 -7.36 -5.85 0.48
C THR A 211 -7.57 -4.46 1.06
N THR A 212 -6.48 -3.80 1.43
CA THR A 212 -6.49 -2.41 1.86
C THR A 212 -6.17 -1.50 0.68
N VAL A 213 -7.05 -0.51 0.41
CA VAL A 213 -6.93 0.39 -0.75
C VAL A 213 -5.90 1.47 -0.50
N HIS A 214 -5.99 2.16 0.64
CA HIS A 214 -5.11 3.25 1.01
C HIS A 214 -4.21 2.86 2.17
N GLY A 215 -2.94 3.21 2.05
CA GLY A 215 -1.94 2.94 3.09
C GLY A 215 -0.54 2.80 2.50
N TYR A 216 0.43 2.72 3.39
CA TYR A 216 1.83 2.61 3.01
C TYR A 216 2.24 1.18 2.58
N GLU A 217 1.37 0.22 2.70
CA GLU A 217 1.61 -1.12 2.17
C GLU A 217 1.40 -1.06 0.65
N GLY A 218 2.40 -0.56 -0.06
CA GLY A 218 2.38 -0.29 -1.51
C GLY A 218 2.09 -1.48 -2.43
N ALA A 219 1.83 -2.63 -1.85
CA ALA A 219 1.29 -3.81 -2.50
C ALA A 219 -0.12 -3.58 -3.09
N GLY A 220 -0.95 -2.69 -2.50
CA GLY A 220 -2.34 -2.45 -2.94
C GLY A 220 -2.47 -2.05 -4.40
N ARG A 221 -1.53 -1.27 -4.91
CA ARG A 221 -1.62 -0.75 -6.29
C ARG A 221 -1.10 -1.70 -7.37
N SER A 222 -0.19 -2.61 -7.04
CA SER A 222 0.15 -3.71 -7.95
C SER A 222 -0.98 -4.73 -8.03
N PHE A 223 -1.71 -4.90 -6.93
CA PHE A 223 -2.96 -5.63 -6.88
C PHE A 223 -3.99 -4.98 -7.81
N ASP A 224 -4.23 -3.66 -7.67
CA ASP A 224 -5.25 -2.95 -8.45
C ASP A 224 -5.00 -3.01 -9.97
N VAL A 225 -3.78 -2.88 -10.43
CA VAL A 225 -3.52 -2.81 -11.88
C VAL A 225 -3.35 -4.19 -12.50
N ARG A 226 -2.47 -5.04 -11.95
CA ARG A 226 -2.12 -6.31 -12.58
C ARG A 226 -3.07 -7.45 -12.23
N PHE A 227 -3.44 -7.55 -10.96
CA PHE A 227 -4.33 -8.64 -10.55
C PHE A 227 -5.77 -8.40 -10.98
N ARG A 228 -6.21 -7.13 -11.06
CA ARG A 228 -7.52 -6.82 -11.64
C ARG A 228 -7.60 -7.17 -13.12
N GLU A 229 -6.55 -6.94 -13.90
CA GLU A 229 -6.48 -7.40 -15.29
C GLU A 229 -6.61 -8.94 -15.37
N SER A 230 -5.94 -9.66 -14.45
CA SER A 230 -6.06 -11.13 -14.36
C SER A 230 -7.48 -11.57 -13.95
N LEU A 231 -8.15 -10.83 -13.04
CA LEU A 231 -9.54 -11.09 -12.66
C LEU A 231 -10.51 -10.84 -13.83
N GLU A 232 -10.37 -9.73 -14.54
CA GLU A 232 -11.22 -9.36 -15.68
C GLU A 232 -11.08 -10.34 -16.86
N THR A 233 -9.88 -10.91 -17.03
CA THR A 233 -9.61 -11.91 -18.08
C THR A 233 -9.91 -13.34 -17.64
N SER A 234 -10.21 -13.57 -16.36
CA SER A 234 -10.61 -14.88 -15.84
C SER A 234 -12.05 -15.23 -16.22
N ASP A 235 -12.36 -16.53 -16.26
CA ASP A 235 -13.74 -17.02 -16.47
C ASP A 235 -14.63 -16.90 -15.22
N ARG A 236 -14.14 -16.24 -14.16
CA ARG A 236 -14.88 -16.10 -12.90
C ARG A 236 -15.85 -14.93 -12.89
N HIS A 237 -16.97 -15.12 -12.21
CA HIS A 237 -17.83 -13.99 -11.86
C HIS A 237 -17.18 -13.17 -10.74
N VAL A 238 -16.75 -11.94 -11.08
CA VAL A 238 -16.09 -11.04 -10.12
C VAL A 238 -17.13 -10.16 -9.44
N VAL A 239 -17.08 -10.09 -8.12
CA VAL A 239 -17.92 -9.23 -7.29
C VAL A 239 -17.01 -8.28 -6.49
N ASP A 240 -17.17 -6.99 -6.70
CA ASP A 240 -16.45 -5.95 -5.98
C ASP A 240 -17.30 -5.39 -4.83
N VAL A 241 -16.69 -5.28 -3.66
CA VAL A 241 -17.33 -4.72 -2.45
C VAL A 241 -16.37 -3.73 -1.80
N HIS A 242 -16.88 -2.55 -1.47
CA HIS A 242 -16.12 -1.50 -0.78
C HIS A 242 -16.71 -1.24 0.61
N LEU A 243 -15.84 -1.09 1.61
CA LEU A 243 -16.21 -0.68 2.96
C LEU A 243 -15.59 0.69 3.25
N ASP A 244 -16.44 1.70 3.36
CA ASP A 244 -16.04 3.10 3.60
C ASP A 244 -16.29 3.53 5.04
N GLU A 245 -17.29 2.97 5.72
CA GLU A 245 -17.67 3.34 7.08
C GLU A 245 -16.65 2.87 8.13
N PRO A 246 -16.04 3.80 8.91
CA PRO A 246 -15.12 3.42 9.97
C PRO A 246 -15.86 2.79 11.16
N ILE A 247 -15.28 1.71 11.71
CA ILE A 247 -15.85 1.02 12.86
C ILE A 247 -15.40 1.63 14.19
N ARG A 248 -14.16 2.14 14.25
CA ARG A 248 -13.53 2.58 15.51
C ARG A 248 -13.85 4.02 15.88
N TYR A 249 -14.18 4.85 14.89
CA TYR A 249 -14.44 6.29 15.00
C TYR A 249 -15.58 6.70 14.04
N ALA A 250 -15.98 7.95 14.06
CA ALA A 250 -17.01 8.44 13.15
C ALA A 250 -16.47 8.70 11.74
N ALA A 251 -17.33 8.66 10.75
CA ALA A 251 -16.99 9.13 9.40
C ALA A 251 -16.60 10.61 9.47
N GLY A 252 -15.54 10.98 8.75
CA GLY A 252 -15.00 12.34 8.82
C GLY A 252 -14.24 12.66 10.11
N ASP A 253 -13.74 11.64 10.82
CA ASP A 253 -12.88 11.84 11.99
C ASP A 253 -11.71 12.79 11.66
N PRO A 254 -11.53 13.90 12.41
CA PRO A 254 -10.55 14.92 12.07
C PRO A 254 -9.10 14.40 12.10
N VAL A 255 -8.80 13.42 12.96
CA VAL A 255 -7.45 12.83 13.02
C VAL A 255 -7.19 11.97 11.79
N GLU A 256 -8.17 11.18 11.35
CA GLU A 256 -8.05 10.38 10.11
C GLU A 256 -7.89 11.30 8.89
N CYS A 257 -8.80 12.28 8.74
CA CYS A 257 -8.75 13.23 7.62
C CYS A 257 -7.42 13.98 7.56
N TRP A 258 -6.91 14.41 8.73
CA TRP A 258 -5.60 15.03 8.80
C TRP A 258 -4.47 14.05 8.43
N ALA A 259 -4.51 12.82 8.92
CA ALA A 259 -3.50 11.81 8.63
C ALA A 259 -3.43 11.52 7.12
N PHE A 260 -4.56 11.35 6.45
CA PHE A 260 -4.62 11.18 5.00
C PHE A 260 -3.96 12.34 4.26
N ARG A 261 -4.30 13.58 4.64
CA ARG A 261 -3.72 14.79 4.04
C ARG A 261 -2.24 14.95 4.36
N ALA A 262 -1.85 14.82 5.61
CA ALA A 262 -0.48 15.10 6.07
C ALA A 262 0.51 14.08 5.53
N LEU A 263 0.10 12.81 5.48
CA LEU A 263 0.93 11.68 5.08
C LEU A 263 0.72 11.25 3.63
N LEU A 264 -0.20 11.88 2.90
CA LEU A 264 -0.52 11.55 1.51
C LEU A 264 -0.92 10.08 1.30
N LEU A 265 -1.73 9.54 2.23
CA LEU A 265 -2.15 8.13 2.17
C LEU A 265 -2.97 7.81 0.92
N ASP A 266 -3.68 8.81 0.39
CA ASP A 266 -4.51 8.75 -0.81
C ASP A 266 -3.83 9.38 -2.05
N ALA A 267 -2.51 9.64 -2.00
CA ALA A 267 -1.81 10.23 -3.14
C ALA A 267 -1.94 9.36 -4.39
N ARG A 268 -2.31 9.98 -5.49
CA ARG A 268 -2.51 9.33 -6.79
C ARG A 268 -1.74 10.10 -7.88
N PRO A 269 -1.31 9.41 -8.95
CA PRO A 269 -0.83 10.10 -10.14
C PRO A 269 -1.95 10.96 -10.74
N PRO A 270 -1.64 11.83 -11.72
CA PRO A 270 -2.65 12.54 -12.49
C PRO A 270 -3.70 11.59 -13.07
N VAL A 271 -4.89 12.09 -13.38
CA VAL A 271 -5.89 11.32 -14.13
C VAL A 271 -5.44 11.15 -15.58
N ASP A 272 -5.76 10.01 -16.18
CA ASP A 272 -5.27 9.60 -17.51
C ASP A 272 -5.51 10.66 -18.58
N GLN A 273 -6.71 11.24 -18.62
CA GLN A 273 -7.11 12.25 -19.59
C GLN A 273 -6.27 13.53 -19.60
N LEU A 274 -5.52 13.78 -18.53
CA LEU A 274 -4.64 14.96 -18.43
C LEU A 274 -3.21 14.68 -18.92
N VAL A 275 -2.89 13.42 -19.23
CA VAL A 275 -1.52 13.01 -19.54
C VAL A 275 -1.42 12.05 -20.73
N GLU A 276 -2.52 11.51 -21.23
CA GLU A 276 -2.54 10.49 -22.31
C GLU A 276 -1.87 10.95 -23.61
N ASP A 277 -1.85 12.26 -23.87
CA ASP A 277 -1.20 12.87 -25.05
C ASP A 277 0.29 13.19 -24.82
N ALA A 278 0.86 12.86 -23.64
CA ALA A 278 2.25 13.17 -23.35
C ALA A 278 3.21 12.32 -24.18
N THR A 279 4.12 12.99 -24.87
CA THR A 279 5.17 12.39 -25.71
C THR A 279 6.55 12.91 -25.29
N PRO A 280 7.64 12.25 -25.67
CA PRO A 280 8.99 12.76 -25.39
C PRO A 280 9.25 14.21 -25.85
N ASP A 281 8.55 14.65 -26.89
CA ASP A 281 8.70 16.02 -27.43
C ASP A 281 7.82 17.06 -26.73
N SER A 282 6.79 16.62 -26.00
CA SER A 282 5.81 17.50 -25.33
C SER A 282 6.07 17.70 -23.84
N VAL A 283 7.12 17.11 -23.29
CA VAL A 283 7.42 17.14 -21.85
C VAL A 283 8.61 18.05 -21.53
N SER A 284 8.58 18.61 -20.31
CA SER A 284 9.67 19.40 -19.76
C SER A 284 10.37 18.61 -18.65
N TYR A 285 11.72 18.65 -18.66
CA TYR A 285 12.54 18.08 -17.61
C TYR A 285 12.74 19.06 -16.47
N GLU A 286 12.53 18.63 -15.24
CA GLU A 286 12.54 19.52 -14.07
C GLU A 286 13.15 18.85 -12.83
N GLU A 287 13.84 19.66 -12.03
CA GLU A 287 14.17 19.31 -10.66
C GLU A 287 12.99 19.63 -9.74
N LEU A 288 12.58 18.66 -8.92
CA LEU A 288 11.55 18.81 -7.92
C LEU A 288 12.20 18.94 -6.54
N THR A 289 12.53 20.18 -6.14
CA THR A 289 13.08 20.44 -4.82
C THR A 289 12.02 20.29 -3.73
N PRO A 290 12.41 19.99 -2.46
CA PRO A 290 11.48 19.94 -1.34
C PRO A 290 10.64 21.21 -1.18
N GLU A 291 11.23 22.38 -1.36
CA GLU A 291 10.55 23.68 -1.28
C GLU A 291 9.47 23.83 -2.33
N ARG A 292 9.77 23.40 -3.57
CA ARG A 292 8.82 23.44 -4.69
C ARG A 292 7.67 22.44 -4.46
N LEU A 293 7.98 21.24 -4.01
CA LEU A 293 6.98 20.22 -3.68
C LEU A 293 6.05 20.68 -2.55
N LEU A 294 6.57 21.40 -1.54
CA LEU A 294 5.73 21.93 -0.46
C LEU A 294 4.91 23.15 -0.86
N ALA A 295 5.37 23.92 -1.85
CA ALA A 295 4.66 25.08 -2.36
C ALA A 295 3.46 24.69 -3.23
N ASP A 296 3.48 23.50 -3.84
CA ASP A 296 2.44 22.97 -4.71
C ASP A 296 1.98 21.58 -4.27
N GLU A 297 0.85 21.54 -3.57
CA GLU A 297 0.26 20.30 -3.04
C GLU A 297 -0.11 19.31 -4.16
N HIS A 298 -0.54 19.79 -5.34
CA HIS A 298 -0.88 18.91 -6.46
C HIS A 298 0.38 18.23 -7.02
N LEU A 299 1.43 19.02 -7.22
CA LEU A 299 2.72 18.52 -7.68
C LEU A 299 3.29 17.47 -6.71
N LEU A 300 3.20 17.75 -5.39
CA LEU A 300 3.66 16.82 -4.38
C LEU A 300 2.85 15.51 -4.39
N ARG A 301 1.52 15.59 -4.49
CA ARG A 301 0.63 14.42 -4.52
C ARG A 301 0.87 13.56 -5.76
N GLU A 302 1.00 14.17 -6.93
CA GLU A 302 1.26 13.47 -8.19
C GLU A 302 2.65 12.81 -8.19
N THR A 303 3.67 13.53 -7.74
CA THR A 303 5.05 13.02 -7.61
C THR A 303 5.10 11.82 -6.68
N PHE A 304 4.55 11.98 -5.47
CA PHE A 304 4.54 10.91 -4.47
C PHE A 304 3.65 9.75 -4.91
N GLY A 305 2.51 10.03 -5.55
CA GLY A 305 1.62 9.03 -6.12
C GLY A 305 2.32 8.12 -7.14
N LEU A 306 3.11 8.70 -8.05
CA LEU A 306 3.91 7.93 -9.02
C LEU A 306 5.03 7.13 -8.33
N LEU A 307 5.74 7.72 -7.37
CA LEU A 307 6.81 7.03 -6.62
C LEU A 307 6.29 5.84 -5.80
N VAL A 308 5.07 5.96 -5.26
CA VAL A 308 4.40 4.84 -4.57
C VAL A 308 4.05 3.71 -5.53
N LEU A 309 3.62 4.02 -6.78
CA LEU A 309 3.35 3.02 -7.81
C LEU A 309 4.59 2.25 -8.27
N ALA A 310 5.77 2.87 -8.18
CA ALA A 310 7.03 2.26 -8.60
C ALA A 310 7.61 1.25 -7.61
N HIS A 311 7.02 1.11 -6.42
CA HIS A 311 7.61 0.29 -5.37
C HIS A 311 6.57 -0.64 -4.74
N TYR A 312 6.95 -1.90 -4.50
CA TYR A 312 6.08 -2.89 -3.87
C TYR A 312 5.79 -2.62 -2.38
N ARG A 313 6.59 -1.76 -1.74
CA ARG A 313 6.41 -1.38 -0.34
C ARG A 313 6.76 0.09 -0.16
N THR A 314 5.80 0.88 0.30
CA THR A 314 6.00 2.28 0.67
C THR A 314 5.74 2.44 2.17
N GLU A 315 6.59 3.19 2.84
CA GLU A 315 6.52 3.47 4.28
C GLU A 315 6.28 4.96 4.53
N PRO A 316 5.74 5.36 5.70
CA PRO A 316 5.60 6.78 6.08
C PRO A 316 6.90 7.56 5.95
N ASP A 317 8.02 6.90 6.22
CA ASP A 317 9.35 7.47 6.11
C ASP A 317 9.73 7.83 4.67
N ASP A 318 9.09 7.28 3.64
CA ASP A 318 9.43 7.60 2.25
C ASP A 318 9.04 9.04 1.88
N LEU A 319 7.91 9.54 2.40
CA LEU A 319 7.56 10.95 2.25
C LEU A 319 8.54 11.86 3.03
N ALA A 320 8.90 11.44 4.25
CA ALA A 320 9.89 12.17 5.03
C ALA A 320 11.26 12.19 4.34
N ARG A 321 11.66 11.08 3.73
CA ARG A 321 12.92 11.00 2.94
C ARG A 321 12.87 11.88 1.69
N LEU A 322 11.76 11.87 0.96
CA LEU A 322 11.59 12.73 -0.21
C LEU A 322 11.78 14.21 0.14
N LEU A 323 11.31 14.64 1.32
CA LEU A 323 11.32 16.03 1.73
C LEU A 323 12.56 16.44 2.56
N ASP A 324 13.20 15.52 3.28
CA ASP A 324 14.23 15.88 4.28
C ASP A 324 15.58 15.17 4.08
N ALA A 325 15.67 14.13 3.24
CA ALA A 325 16.94 13.41 3.12
C ALA A 325 17.98 14.20 2.32
N PRO A 326 19.13 14.54 2.92
CA PRO A 326 20.12 15.44 2.28
C PRO A 326 20.89 14.79 1.13
N ASN A 327 20.71 13.50 0.92
CA ASN A 327 21.36 12.73 -0.15
C ASN A 327 20.38 12.29 -1.23
N LEU A 328 19.11 12.71 -1.16
CA LEU A 328 18.12 12.42 -2.17
C LEU A 328 17.82 13.66 -3.02
N THR A 329 17.57 13.43 -4.28
CA THR A 329 17.06 14.45 -5.20
C THR A 329 16.03 13.84 -6.15
N CYS A 330 15.06 14.62 -6.57
CA CYS A 330 13.96 14.18 -7.41
C CYS A 330 14.01 14.88 -8.76
N ARG A 331 13.83 14.13 -9.84
CA ARG A 331 13.72 14.62 -11.22
C ARG A 331 12.42 14.15 -11.83
N ALA A 332 11.82 14.97 -12.65
CA ALA A 332 10.57 14.63 -13.30
C ALA A 332 10.50 15.12 -14.75
N LEU A 333 9.67 14.42 -15.52
CA LEU A 333 9.11 14.96 -16.76
C LEU A 333 7.69 15.41 -16.47
N THR A 334 7.40 16.65 -16.86
CA THR A 334 6.06 17.23 -16.71
C THR A 334 5.46 17.52 -18.09
N HIS A 335 4.15 17.27 -18.22
CA HIS A 335 3.33 17.61 -19.39
C HIS A 335 2.22 18.54 -18.93
N GLU A 336 2.16 19.76 -19.48
CA GLU A 336 1.17 20.78 -19.08
C GLU A 336 1.06 20.99 -17.56
N GLY A 337 2.21 20.91 -16.86
CA GLY A 337 2.29 21.04 -15.40
C GLY A 337 1.90 19.79 -14.61
N ARG A 338 1.64 18.66 -15.26
CA ARG A 338 1.36 17.35 -14.62
C ARG A 338 2.57 16.43 -14.68
N VAL A 339 2.80 15.67 -13.63
CA VAL A 339 3.94 14.74 -13.56
C VAL A 339 3.63 13.47 -14.33
N VAL A 340 4.37 13.22 -15.41
CA VAL A 340 4.19 12.02 -16.26
C VAL A 340 5.27 10.96 -16.04
N SER A 341 6.46 11.37 -15.59
CA SER A 341 7.52 10.44 -15.20
C SER A 341 8.36 11.07 -14.09
N VAL A 342 8.83 10.25 -13.15
CA VAL A 342 9.58 10.72 -11.99
C VAL A 342 10.70 9.74 -11.65
N ALA A 343 11.88 10.26 -11.27
CA ALA A 343 13.00 9.51 -10.75
C ALA A 343 13.45 10.08 -9.40
N LEU A 344 13.59 9.19 -8.42
CA LEU A 344 14.21 9.50 -7.12
C LEU A 344 15.64 8.97 -7.12
N LEU A 345 16.61 9.87 -6.98
CA LEU A 345 18.02 9.60 -7.07
C LEU A 345 18.67 9.70 -5.69
N ALA A 346 19.53 8.75 -5.35
CA ALA A 346 20.34 8.79 -4.13
C ALA A 346 21.80 9.03 -4.45
N ARG A 347 22.37 10.06 -3.86
CA ARG A 347 23.82 10.25 -3.85
C ARG A 347 24.48 9.17 -3.01
N GLU A 348 25.45 8.48 -3.58
CA GLU A 348 26.22 7.41 -2.95
C GLU A 348 27.73 7.59 -3.24
N GLY A 349 28.59 6.97 -2.44
CA GLY A 349 30.05 7.04 -2.62
C GLY A 349 30.73 8.16 -1.85
N GLY A 350 31.98 8.45 -2.20
CA GLY A 350 32.85 9.40 -1.47
C GLY A 350 33.15 8.90 -0.05
N LEU A 351 33.27 7.59 0.13
CA LEU A 351 33.49 6.97 1.45
C LEU A 351 34.93 7.15 1.93
N SER A 352 35.09 7.46 3.23
CA SER A 352 36.39 7.50 3.86
C SER A 352 37.08 6.14 3.82
N GLU A 353 38.43 6.13 3.87
CA GLU A 353 39.24 4.90 3.90
C GLU A 353 38.82 3.97 5.04
N GLU A 354 38.61 4.51 6.24
CA GLU A 354 38.12 3.74 7.40
C GLU A 354 36.79 3.07 7.12
N THR A 355 35.84 3.78 6.51
CA THR A 355 34.53 3.22 6.15
C THR A 355 34.65 2.12 5.10
N ARG A 356 35.48 2.33 4.06
CA ARG A 356 35.74 1.34 3.01
C ARG A 356 36.36 0.07 3.58
N GLU A 357 37.34 0.19 4.50
CA GLU A 357 37.89 -0.99 5.15
C GLU A 357 36.89 -1.79 5.96
N ARG A 358 35.98 -1.13 6.68
CA ARG A 358 34.90 -1.79 7.43
C ARG A 358 33.97 -2.55 6.50
N VAL A 359 33.54 -1.90 5.41
CA VAL A 359 32.70 -2.52 4.39
C VAL A 359 33.41 -3.69 3.70
N TYR A 360 34.66 -3.55 3.36
CA TYR A 360 35.48 -4.62 2.78
C TYR A 360 35.61 -5.84 3.70
N ARG A 361 35.59 -5.63 5.02
CA ARG A 361 35.55 -6.71 6.03
C ARG A 361 34.17 -7.31 6.24
N GLY A 362 33.13 -6.82 5.55
CA GLY A 362 31.77 -7.35 5.54
C GLY A 362 30.77 -6.60 6.42
N GLU A 363 31.13 -5.42 6.92
CA GLU A 363 30.13 -4.55 7.56
C GLU A 363 29.23 -3.94 6.50
N ARG A 364 27.88 -4.00 6.71
CA ARG A 364 26.92 -3.41 5.80
C ARG A 364 26.76 -1.91 6.00
N LEU A 365 26.82 -1.17 4.91
CA LEU A 365 26.62 0.27 4.89
C LEU A 365 25.25 0.65 4.34
N ARG A 366 24.38 1.19 5.20
CA ARG A 366 23.06 1.67 4.76
C ARG A 366 23.19 2.94 3.93
N GLY A 367 22.39 3.07 2.87
CA GLY A 367 22.34 4.28 2.04
C GLY A 367 23.47 4.42 1.00
N ASN A 368 24.28 3.37 0.79
CA ASN A 368 25.34 3.30 -0.22
C ASN A 368 25.36 1.91 -0.85
N MET A 369 24.30 1.56 -1.57
CA MET A 369 24.11 0.21 -2.09
C MET A 369 25.17 -0.18 -3.14
N LEU A 370 25.42 0.68 -4.12
CA LEU A 370 26.40 0.38 -5.16
C LEU A 370 27.84 0.36 -4.60
N PRO A 371 28.30 1.34 -3.80
CA PRO A 371 29.57 1.26 -3.10
C PRO A 371 29.73 0.02 -2.23
N ASP A 372 28.66 -0.40 -1.52
CA ASP A 372 28.68 -1.63 -0.72
C ASP A 372 28.88 -2.87 -1.60
N VAL A 373 28.18 -2.99 -2.72
CA VAL A 373 28.34 -4.09 -3.68
C VAL A 373 29.76 -4.14 -4.25
N PHE A 374 30.31 -3.00 -4.70
CA PHE A 374 31.65 -2.94 -5.26
C PHE A 374 32.70 -3.33 -4.22
N THR A 375 32.59 -2.76 -3.02
CA THR A 375 33.61 -2.97 -1.99
C THR A 375 33.49 -4.34 -1.33
N SER A 376 32.29 -4.80 -0.96
CA SER A 376 32.12 -6.03 -0.19
C SER A 376 31.99 -7.28 -1.06
N GLN A 377 31.25 -7.21 -2.19
CA GLN A 377 30.98 -8.37 -3.02
C GLN A 377 31.99 -8.53 -4.16
N LEU A 378 32.31 -7.44 -4.88
CA LEU A 378 33.31 -7.45 -5.94
C LEU A 378 34.73 -7.35 -5.43
N ARG A 379 34.91 -7.13 -4.11
CA ARG A 379 36.22 -7.06 -3.44
C ARG A 379 37.12 -5.96 -3.98
N ASP A 380 36.53 -4.83 -4.39
CA ASP A 380 37.29 -3.65 -4.78
C ASP A 380 37.46 -2.70 -3.58
N PRO A 381 38.68 -2.53 -3.03
CA PRO A 381 38.92 -1.64 -1.89
C PRO A 381 38.67 -0.16 -2.23
N GLU A 382 38.71 0.20 -3.51
CA GLU A 382 38.45 1.56 -3.99
C GLU A 382 37.00 1.75 -4.49
N GLY A 383 36.18 0.72 -4.51
CA GLY A 383 34.82 0.73 -5.02
C GLY A 383 33.84 1.72 -4.34
N GLY A 384 34.24 2.25 -3.17
CA GLY A 384 33.50 3.29 -2.45
C GLY A 384 34.05 4.71 -2.63
N VAL A 385 35.10 4.92 -3.38
CA VAL A 385 35.71 6.26 -3.64
C VAL A 385 34.86 7.07 -4.62
N PRO A 386 34.44 6.51 -5.77
CA PRO A 386 33.63 7.28 -6.73
C PRO A 386 32.35 7.80 -6.11
N VAL A 387 31.98 9.02 -6.49
CA VAL A 387 30.69 9.65 -6.12
C VAL A 387 29.74 9.51 -7.27
N GLY A 388 28.52 9.07 -6.99
CA GLY A 388 27.52 8.94 -8.05
C GLY A 388 26.09 9.01 -7.55
N TYR A 389 25.18 8.91 -8.49
CA TYR A 389 23.77 8.78 -8.19
C TYR A 389 23.25 7.40 -8.53
N ARG A 390 22.52 6.83 -7.60
CA ARG A 390 21.74 5.62 -7.85
C ARG A 390 20.28 5.97 -8.05
N VAL A 391 19.69 5.51 -9.15
CA VAL A 391 18.24 5.53 -9.35
C VAL A 391 17.60 4.58 -8.32
N MET A 392 17.00 5.16 -7.29
CA MET A 392 16.29 4.39 -6.25
C MET A 392 14.92 3.92 -6.72
N ARG A 393 14.19 4.84 -7.36
CA ARG A 393 12.85 4.61 -7.91
C ARG A 393 12.72 5.37 -9.20
N ILE A 394 12.07 4.78 -10.18
CA ILE A 394 11.63 5.44 -11.40
C ILE A 394 10.23 4.95 -11.73
N ALA A 395 9.36 5.88 -12.08
CA ALA A 395 8.00 5.58 -12.47
C ALA A 395 7.56 6.44 -13.64
N THR A 396 6.85 5.83 -14.58
CA THR A 396 6.15 6.53 -15.65
C THR A 396 4.66 6.23 -15.53
N HIS A 397 3.85 7.24 -15.73
CA HIS A 397 2.40 7.15 -15.67
C HIS A 397 1.87 6.04 -16.59
N HIS A 398 0.94 5.22 -16.11
CA HIS A 398 0.51 4.02 -16.82
C HIS A 398 -0.11 4.31 -18.21
N ALA A 399 -0.85 5.41 -18.35
CA ALA A 399 -1.45 5.80 -19.63
C ALA A 399 -0.43 6.10 -20.74
N VAL A 400 0.84 6.40 -20.38
CA VAL A 400 1.90 6.77 -21.32
C VAL A 400 3.13 5.89 -21.23
N ARG A 401 2.98 4.69 -20.65
CA ARG A 401 4.04 3.67 -20.64
C ARG A 401 4.37 3.22 -22.05
N SER A 402 5.58 2.71 -22.23
CA SER A 402 6.11 2.26 -23.52
C SER A 402 6.22 3.34 -24.60
N GLY A 403 5.92 4.61 -24.25
CA GLY A 403 6.08 5.79 -25.12
C GLY A 403 7.47 6.43 -25.07
N GLY A 404 8.47 5.81 -24.43
CA GLY A 404 9.85 6.33 -24.37
C GLY A 404 10.11 7.36 -23.27
N LEU A 405 9.11 7.76 -22.46
CA LEU A 405 9.27 8.80 -21.43
C LEU A 405 10.25 8.39 -20.31
N GLY A 406 10.24 7.13 -19.89
CA GLY A 406 11.21 6.64 -18.90
C GLY A 406 12.65 6.71 -19.40
N SER A 407 12.88 6.31 -20.65
CA SER A 407 14.20 6.42 -21.30
C SER A 407 14.63 7.86 -21.47
N LYS A 408 13.70 8.75 -21.85
CA LYS A 408 13.98 10.20 -21.93
C LYS A 408 14.36 10.76 -20.57
N LEU A 409 13.62 10.42 -19.49
CA LEU A 409 13.95 10.89 -18.15
C LEU A 409 15.38 10.48 -17.74
N LEU A 410 15.76 9.22 -18.00
CA LEU A 410 17.10 8.75 -17.69
C LEU A 410 18.19 9.44 -18.54
N ALA A 411 17.91 9.69 -19.83
CA ALA A 411 18.83 10.41 -20.71
C ALA A 411 19.02 11.88 -20.27
N ASP A 412 17.94 12.55 -19.84
CA ASP A 412 18.02 13.93 -19.33
C ASP A 412 18.79 13.97 -18.00
N VAL A 413 18.58 12.99 -17.11
CA VAL A 413 19.37 12.83 -15.87
C VAL A 413 20.86 12.59 -16.17
N GLU A 414 21.16 11.71 -17.12
CA GLU A 414 22.54 11.45 -17.56
C GLU A 414 23.20 12.70 -18.13
N ALA A 415 22.51 13.42 -19.00
CA ALA A 415 23.03 14.68 -19.58
C ALA A 415 23.29 15.75 -18.52
N GLU A 416 22.41 15.88 -17.50
CA GLU A 416 22.62 16.81 -16.39
C GLU A 416 23.88 16.49 -15.61
N PHE A 417 24.11 15.22 -15.24
CA PHE A 417 25.20 14.82 -14.38
C PHE A 417 26.52 14.49 -15.13
N SER A 418 26.47 14.23 -16.44
CA SER A 418 27.67 13.98 -17.26
C SER A 418 28.47 15.24 -17.61
N GLY A 419 27.91 16.43 -17.36
CA GLY A 419 28.58 17.70 -17.60
C GLY A 419 28.54 18.20 -19.05
N GLU A 420 27.86 17.53 -19.97
CA GLU A 420 27.67 18.02 -21.36
C GLU A 420 26.83 19.31 -21.44
N GLY A 421 26.12 19.67 -20.35
CA GLY A 421 25.34 20.91 -20.20
C GLY A 421 25.89 21.92 -19.17
N GLY A 422 27.02 21.65 -18.53
CA GLY A 422 27.72 22.63 -17.65
C GLY A 422 27.50 22.48 -16.15
N ALA A 423 26.75 21.50 -15.64
CA ALA A 423 26.52 21.39 -14.21
C ALA A 423 27.17 20.16 -13.54
N GLY A 424 27.55 19.13 -14.20
CA GLY A 424 28.25 17.90 -13.74
C GLY A 424 28.62 17.70 -12.26
N ALA A 425 27.94 18.41 -11.35
CA ALA A 425 28.21 18.43 -9.94
C ALA A 425 27.01 17.86 -9.15
N ASP A 426 27.33 17.17 -8.08
CA ASP A 426 26.34 16.64 -7.15
C ASP A 426 25.71 17.74 -6.26
N LEU A 427 24.81 17.35 -5.34
CA LEU A 427 24.21 18.24 -4.35
C LEU A 427 25.22 18.99 -3.44
N ARG A 428 26.50 18.60 -3.44
CA ARG A 428 27.60 19.23 -2.69
C ARG A 428 28.58 20.00 -3.58
N GLY A 429 28.31 20.07 -4.90
CA GLY A 429 29.21 20.68 -5.87
C GLY A 429 30.39 19.78 -6.23
N GLU A 430 30.38 18.49 -5.92
CA GLU A 430 31.39 17.51 -6.29
C GLU A 430 31.09 16.89 -7.64
N ARG A 431 32.11 16.47 -8.37
CA ARG A 431 31.93 15.79 -9.65
C ARG A 431 31.19 14.46 -9.47
N VAL A 432 30.26 14.17 -10.34
CA VAL A 432 29.57 12.88 -10.41
C VAL A 432 30.37 11.94 -11.32
N ASP A 433 30.78 10.79 -10.80
CA ASP A 433 31.60 9.82 -11.50
C ASP A 433 30.77 8.71 -12.15
N TYR A 434 29.56 8.44 -11.65
CA TYR A 434 28.68 7.42 -12.22
C TYR A 434 27.20 7.71 -11.98
N LEU A 435 26.37 7.20 -12.89
CA LEU A 435 24.94 6.99 -12.69
C LEU A 435 24.68 5.48 -12.70
N GLY A 436 23.97 4.96 -11.71
CA GLY A 436 23.75 3.52 -11.57
C GLY A 436 22.34 3.15 -11.12
N VAL A 437 21.97 1.90 -11.34
CA VAL A 437 20.69 1.33 -10.91
C VAL A 437 20.89 -0.10 -10.43
N GLY A 438 20.15 -0.49 -9.39
CA GLY A 438 20.07 -1.88 -8.93
C GLY A 438 18.65 -2.40 -9.12
N TYR A 439 18.47 -3.46 -9.92
CA TYR A 439 17.17 -4.07 -10.19
C TYR A 439 17.29 -5.59 -10.31
N GLY A 440 16.15 -6.28 -10.12
CA GLY A 440 16.06 -7.72 -10.42
C GLY A 440 16.02 -7.91 -11.94
N ALA A 441 17.08 -8.50 -12.47
CA ALA A 441 17.20 -8.73 -13.92
C ALA A 441 16.15 -9.73 -14.41
N THR A 442 15.39 -9.35 -15.45
CA THR A 442 14.57 -10.25 -16.27
C THR A 442 15.10 -10.18 -17.71
N PRO A 443 14.87 -11.20 -18.56
CA PRO A 443 15.30 -11.15 -19.97
C PRO A 443 14.86 -9.86 -20.67
N ASP A 444 13.61 -9.42 -20.48
CA ASP A 444 13.02 -8.24 -21.12
C ASP A 444 13.63 -6.90 -20.63
N LEU A 445 14.37 -6.91 -19.52
CA LEU A 445 15.05 -5.72 -18.98
C LEU A 445 16.54 -5.67 -19.37
N LEU A 446 17.06 -6.74 -20.00
CA LEU A 446 18.46 -6.83 -20.42
C LEU A 446 18.65 -6.54 -21.91
N ASP A 447 17.59 -6.54 -22.70
CA ASP A 447 17.52 -6.19 -24.12
C ASP A 447 17.22 -4.70 -24.31
#